data_dd4e0b457f8ce5e74e5cfe1ffbf2daa8
#
_entry.id   dd4e0b457f8ce5e74e5cfe1ffbf2daa8
#
_cell.length_a   1.000
_cell.length_b   1.000
_cell.length_c   1.000
_cell.angle_alpha   90.00
_cell.angle_beta   90.00
_cell.angle_gamma   90.00
#
_symmetry.space_group_name_H-M   'P 1'
#
loop_
_entity.id
_entity.type
_entity.pdbx_description
1 polymer ?
#
loop_
_entity_poly.entity_id
_entity_poly.type
_entity_poly.pdbx_seq_one_letter_code
_entity_poly.pdbx_strand_id
1 'polypeptide(L)'
;MLCSILVRRVREGLSYGDFHRAWFPDQGFGVPARVRNARRVDDARELLSVGFLELPLKELAAGLERVAAQERRRHDRIAQVIESTVITGLYEVLDDYDLLSTPRPWPTPGL
;
A
#
# COMPACT_ATOMS: atom_id res chain seq x y z
N MET A 1 -9.47 7.29 -8.95
CA MET A 1 -8.41 6.42 -8.46
C MET A 1 -8.04 6.81 -7.04
N LEU A 2 -7.84 5.82 -6.20
CA LEU A 2 -7.44 6.04 -4.82
C LEU A 2 -5.96 5.65 -4.63
N CYS A 3 -5.32 6.28 -3.65
CA CYS A 3 -3.96 5.98 -3.25
C CYS A 3 -3.94 5.68 -1.76
N SER A 4 -3.48 4.48 -1.40
CA SER A 4 -3.30 4.06 -0.02
C SER A 4 -1.83 4.21 0.37
N ILE A 5 -1.56 4.85 1.49
CA ILE A 5 -0.20 5.05 1.98
C ILE A 5 -0.10 4.50 3.39
N LEU A 6 0.92 3.67 3.62
CA LEU A 6 1.29 3.15 4.92
C LEU A 6 2.79 3.28 5.09
N VAL A 7 3.20 3.95 6.17
CA VAL A 7 4.61 4.00 6.57
C VAL A 7 4.73 3.25 7.87
N ARG A 8 5.54 2.20 7.88
CA ARG A 8 5.72 1.30 9.02
C ARG A 8 7.17 1.20 9.39
N ARG A 9 7.42 0.93 10.67
CA ARG A 9 8.76 0.66 11.16
C ARG A 9 8.88 -0.81 11.53
N VAL A 10 9.85 -1.49 10.92
CA VAL A 10 10.14 -2.91 11.21
C VAL A 10 10.81 -3.01 12.57
N ARG A 11 10.49 -4.07 13.33
CA ARG A 11 11.12 -4.32 14.63
C ARG A 11 12.63 -4.47 14.47
N GLU A 12 13.37 -4.03 15.47
CA GLU A 12 14.81 -4.19 15.51
C GLU A 12 15.20 -5.67 15.36
N GLY A 13 16.20 -5.93 14.52
CA GLY A 13 16.66 -7.27 14.22
C GLY A 13 15.89 -8.01 13.12
N LEU A 14 14.79 -7.45 12.64
CA LEU A 14 14.03 -8.00 11.52
C LEU A 14 14.36 -7.25 10.22
N SER A 15 14.18 -7.94 9.10
CA SER A 15 14.52 -7.45 7.76
C SER A 15 13.27 -7.16 6.93
N TYR A 16 13.47 -6.54 5.76
CA TYR A 16 12.41 -6.40 4.76
C TYR A 16 11.84 -7.77 4.36
N GLY A 17 12.69 -8.81 4.28
CA GLY A 17 12.22 -10.15 3.96
C GLY A 17 11.21 -10.69 4.97
N ASP A 18 11.43 -10.40 6.25
CA ASP A 18 10.47 -10.77 7.32
C ASP A 18 9.14 -10.05 7.11
N PHE A 19 9.20 -8.73 6.82
CA PHE A 19 8.00 -7.96 6.52
C PHE A 19 7.28 -8.48 5.27
N HIS A 20 8.01 -8.76 4.19
CA HIS A 20 7.43 -9.23 2.94
C HIS A 20 6.68 -10.54 3.13
N ARG A 21 7.24 -11.48 3.88
CA ARG A 21 6.57 -12.76 4.16
C ARG A 21 5.26 -12.57 4.92
N ALA A 22 5.24 -11.63 5.86
CA ALA A 22 4.02 -11.32 6.63
C ALA A 22 2.99 -10.58 5.77
N TRP A 23 3.46 -9.67 4.93
CA TRP A 23 2.63 -8.77 4.13
C TRP A 23 1.99 -9.45 2.92
N PHE A 24 2.69 -10.40 2.29
CA PHE A 24 2.25 -10.96 1.01
C PHE A 24 0.88 -11.61 1.15
N PRO A 25 -0.12 -11.20 0.33
CA PRO A 25 -1.46 -11.75 0.41
C PRO A 25 -1.53 -13.12 -0.29
N ASP A 26 -2.30 -14.04 0.28
CA ASP A 26 -2.53 -15.36 -0.31
C ASP A 26 -3.44 -15.26 -1.55
N GLN A 27 -4.28 -14.23 -1.59
CA GLN A 27 -5.21 -13.92 -2.67
C GLN A 27 -5.12 -12.43 -2.98
N GLY A 28 -5.77 -11.97 -4.04
CA GLY A 28 -5.87 -10.55 -4.34
C GLY A 28 -6.61 -9.76 -3.25
N PHE A 29 -6.58 -8.45 -3.36
CA PHE A 29 -7.19 -7.54 -2.37
C PHE A 29 -8.70 -7.35 -2.56
N GLY A 30 -9.33 -8.10 -3.48
CA GLY A 30 -10.76 -7.96 -3.76
C GLY A 30 -11.12 -6.77 -4.64
N VAL A 31 -10.14 -5.96 -5.01
CA VAL A 31 -10.28 -4.78 -5.86
C VAL A 31 -9.04 -4.68 -6.77
N PRO A 32 -9.15 -4.01 -7.94
CA PRO A 32 -7.99 -3.74 -8.77
C PRO A 32 -7.00 -2.87 -8.01
N ALA A 33 -5.80 -3.40 -7.76
CA ALA A 33 -4.80 -2.70 -6.98
C ALA A 33 -3.39 -2.98 -7.51
N ARG A 34 -2.56 -1.95 -7.49
CA ARG A 34 -1.11 -2.07 -7.71
C ARG A 34 -0.42 -1.54 -6.48
N VAL A 35 0.53 -2.29 -5.95
CA VAL A 35 1.22 -1.89 -4.72
C VAL A 35 2.72 -1.89 -4.95
N ARG A 36 3.38 -0.85 -4.44
CA ARG A 36 4.83 -0.81 -4.33
C ARG A 36 5.21 -0.75 -2.86
N ASN A 37 6.11 -1.63 -2.46
CA ASN A 37 6.77 -1.54 -1.16
C ASN A 37 8.16 -0.99 -1.37
N ALA A 38 8.53 -0.01 -0.56
CA ALA A 38 9.82 0.66 -0.66
C ALA A 38 10.44 0.79 0.73
N ARG A 39 11.77 0.80 0.77
CA ARG A 39 12.54 0.99 1.98
C ARG A 39 13.18 2.37 1.93
N ARG A 40 13.12 3.10 3.05
CA ARG A 40 13.75 4.42 3.11
C ARG A 40 15.24 4.30 2.83
N VAL A 41 15.77 5.22 2.02
CA VAL A 41 17.16 5.16 1.55
C VAL A 41 18.15 5.26 2.70
N ASP A 42 17.83 6.05 3.72
CA ASP A 42 18.71 6.34 4.86
C ASP A 42 18.26 5.67 6.17
N ASP A 43 17.23 4.83 6.13
CA ASP A 43 16.75 4.08 7.30
C ASP A 43 16.10 2.77 6.86
N ALA A 44 16.86 1.68 6.97
CA ALA A 44 16.43 0.36 6.50
C ALA A 44 15.23 -0.22 7.25
N ARG A 45 14.88 0.35 8.42
CA ARG A 45 13.73 -0.10 9.21
C ARG A 45 12.44 0.62 8.87
N GLU A 46 12.49 1.68 8.09
CA GLU A 46 11.28 2.40 7.67
C GLU A 46 10.84 1.94 6.30
N LEU A 47 9.61 1.42 6.21
CA LEU A 47 9.03 0.88 5.00
C LEU A 47 7.80 1.68 4.59
N LEU A 48 7.70 1.93 3.29
CA LEU A 48 6.56 2.59 2.68
C LEU A 48 5.82 1.59 1.79
N SER A 49 4.51 1.46 2.00
CA SER A 49 3.63 0.75 1.08
C SER A 49 2.71 1.75 0.41
N VAL A 50 2.77 1.83 -0.91
CA VAL A 50 1.89 2.69 -1.71
C VAL A 50 1.04 1.80 -2.60
N GLY A 51 -0.27 1.88 -2.42
CA GLY A 51 -1.23 1.14 -3.23
C GLY A 51 -2.07 2.08 -4.07
N PHE A 52 -2.21 1.78 -5.37
CA PHE A 52 -3.13 2.48 -6.26
C PHE A 52 -4.32 1.57 -6.54
N LEU A 53 -5.52 2.08 -6.27
CA LEU A 53 -6.78 1.34 -6.36
C LEU A 53 -7.62 1.97 -7.46
N GLU A 54 -7.86 1.22 -8.53
CA GLU A 54 -8.57 1.70 -9.72
C GLU A 54 -10.09 1.53 -9.56
N LEU A 55 -10.66 2.20 -8.54
CA LEU A 55 -12.09 2.20 -8.30
C LEU A 55 -12.47 3.45 -7.51
N PRO A 56 -13.75 3.86 -7.57
CA PRO A 56 -14.23 4.96 -6.73
C PRO A 56 -14.36 4.53 -5.27
N LEU A 57 -14.26 5.50 -4.37
CA LEU A 57 -14.34 5.27 -2.93
C LEU A 57 -15.59 4.48 -2.51
N LYS A 58 -16.72 4.77 -3.15
CA LYS A 58 -18.01 4.10 -2.83
C LYS A 58 -18.00 2.59 -3.08
N GLU A 59 -17.08 2.08 -3.92
CA GLU A 59 -16.98 0.66 -4.23
C GLU A 59 -15.94 -0.06 -3.37
N LEU A 60 -15.11 0.68 -2.66
CA LEU A 60 -14.00 0.12 -1.90
C LEU A 60 -14.46 -0.81 -0.80
N ALA A 61 -15.47 -0.40 -0.03
CA ALA A 61 -15.94 -1.17 1.11
C ALA A 61 -16.45 -2.57 0.71
N ALA A 62 -17.21 -2.66 -0.38
CA ALA A 62 -17.71 -3.93 -0.88
C ALA A 62 -16.57 -4.85 -1.36
N GLY A 63 -15.53 -4.28 -1.99
CA GLY A 63 -14.36 -5.03 -2.41
C GLY A 63 -13.58 -5.59 -1.24
N LEU A 64 -13.32 -4.76 -0.23
CA LEU A 64 -12.57 -5.17 0.96
C LEU A 64 -13.35 -6.20 1.80
N GLU A 65 -14.66 -6.12 1.85
CA GLU A 65 -15.48 -7.07 2.57
C GLU A 65 -15.30 -8.51 2.07
N ARG A 66 -15.13 -8.70 0.77
CA ARG A 66 -14.91 -10.01 0.16
C ARG A 66 -13.64 -10.71 0.67
N VAL A 67 -12.66 -9.95 1.12
CA VAL A 67 -11.36 -10.46 1.58
C VAL A 67 -11.10 -10.16 3.05
N ALA A 68 -12.13 -9.80 3.81
CA ALA A 68 -11.98 -9.34 5.20
C ALA A 68 -11.26 -10.36 6.11
N ALA A 69 -11.55 -11.65 5.96
CA ALA A 69 -10.91 -12.69 6.77
C ALA A 69 -9.41 -12.81 6.43
N GLN A 70 -9.06 -12.78 5.15
CA GLN A 70 -7.67 -12.78 4.70
C GLN A 70 -6.92 -11.57 5.25
N GLU A 71 -7.56 -10.37 5.16
CA GLU A 71 -6.94 -9.13 5.62
C GLU A 71 -6.70 -9.14 7.13
N ARG A 72 -7.61 -9.67 7.92
CA ARG A 72 -7.37 -9.82 9.37
C ARG A 72 -6.17 -10.70 9.66
N ARG A 73 -6.07 -11.86 9.02
CA ARG A 73 -4.93 -12.76 9.20
C ARG A 73 -3.62 -12.10 8.76
N ARG A 74 -3.65 -11.38 7.64
CA ARG A 74 -2.48 -10.66 7.12
C ARG A 74 -2.05 -9.55 8.07
N HIS A 75 -2.98 -8.75 8.57
CA HIS A 75 -2.70 -7.70 9.55
C HIS A 75 -2.13 -8.25 10.85
N ASP A 76 -2.61 -9.40 11.31
CA ASP A 76 -2.06 -10.05 12.49
C ASP A 76 -0.60 -10.50 12.27
N ARG A 77 -0.30 -11.05 11.10
CA ARG A 77 1.09 -11.40 10.75
C ARG A 77 1.99 -10.17 10.71
N ILE A 78 1.53 -9.11 10.05
CA ILE A 78 2.28 -7.85 9.94
C ILE A 78 2.55 -7.26 11.33
N ALA A 79 1.57 -7.28 12.21
CA ALA A 79 1.71 -6.73 13.56
C ALA A 79 2.84 -7.40 14.36
N GLN A 80 3.21 -8.63 14.03
CA GLN A 80 4.31 -9.33 14.71
C GLN A 80 5.68 -8.87 14.24
N VAL A 81 5.80 -8.26 13.07
CA VAL A 81 7.09 -7.86 12.49
C VAL A 81 7.30 -6.36 12.47
N ILE A 82 6.28 -5.55 12.71
CA ILE A 82 6.41 -4.10 12.79
C ILE A 82 6.39 -3.61 14.23
N GLU A 83 7.17 -2.56 14.49
CA GLU A 83 7.20 -1.87 15.79
C GLU A 83 6.07 -0.86 15.87
N SER A 84 5.81 -0.14 14.78
CA SER A 84 4.81 0.91 14.74
C SER A 84 4.37 1.20 13.31
N THR A 85 3.17 1.77 13.18
CA THR A 85 2.70 2.39 11.96
C THR A 85 2.79 3.90 12.14
N VAL A 86 3.64 4.55 11.37
CA VAL A 86 3.94 5.98 11.48
C VAL A 86 2.88 6.82 10.78
N ILE A 87 2.52 6.41 9.56
CA ILE A 87 1.52 7.08 8.75
C ILE A 87 0.60 6.02 8.14
N THR A 88 -0.69 6.30 8.13
CA THR A 88 -1.68 5.53 7.39
C THR A 88 -2.72 6.49 6.83
N GLY A 89 -3.08 6.32 5.57
CA GLY A 89 -4.07 7.18 4.95
C GLY A 89 -4.54 6.66 3.61
N LEU A 90 -5.74 7.07 3.26
CA LEU A 90 -6.34 6.81 1.96
C LEU A 90 -6.60 8.16 1.31
N TYR A 91 -6.11 8.34 0.10
CA TYR A 91 -6.16 9.60 -0.61
C TYR A 91 -6.83 9.42 -1.95
N GLU A 92 -7.55 10.44 -2.38
CA GLU A 92 -8.08 10.52 -3.73
C GLU A 92 -7.04 11.17 -4.63
N VAL A 93 -6.69 10.52 -5.75
CA VAL A 93 -5.75 11.10 -6.72
C VAL A 93 -6.45 12.21 -7.47
N LEU A 94 -5.90 13.42 -7.42
CA LEU A 94 -6.49 14.61 -8.06
C LEU A 94 -5.86 14.89 -9.42
N ASP A 95 -4.57 14.65 -9.58
CA ASP A 95 -3.87 14.84 -10.85
C ASP A 95 -2.63 13.95 -10.90
N ASP A 96 -2.09 13.77 -12.11
CA ASP A 96 -0.93 12.93 -12.33
C ASP A 96 -0.20 13.45 -13.57
N TYR A 97 1.10 13.71 -13.44
CA TYR A 97 1.90 14.34 -14.47
C TYR A 97 3.18 13.59 -14.77
N ASP A 98 3.51 13.50 -16.04
CA ASP A 98 4.84 13.10 -16.50
C ASP A 98 5.71 14.34 -16.62
N LEU A 99 6.77 14.42 -15.82
CA LEU A 99 7.67 15.58 -15.75
C LEU A 99 9.05 15.27 -16.34
N LEU A 100 9.13 14.52 -17.42
CA LEU A 100 10.39 14.22 -18.08
C LEU A 100 10.94 15.47 -18.77
N SER A 101 10.87 15.57 -20.11
CA SER A 101 11.37 16.73 -20.83
C SER A 101 10.30 17.82 -21.00
N THR A 102 9.06 17.43 -21.23
CA THR A 102 7.91 18.33 -21.35
C THR A 102 6.85 17.85 -20.37
N PRO A 103 6.44 18.65 -19.39
CA PRO A 103 5.39 18.28 -18.45
C PRO A 103 4.09 17.96 -19.18
N ARG A 104 3.48 16.83 -18.88
CA ARG A 104 2.22 16.38 -19.46
C ARG A 104 1.47 15.52 -18.45
N PRO A 105 0.15 15.43 -18.56
CA PRO A 105 -0.62 14.50 -17.75
C PRO A 105 -0.17 13.06 -18.00
N TRP A 106 -0.02 12.29 -16.92
CA TRP A 106 0.23 10.87 -17.04
C TRP A 106 -1.07 10.16 -17.43
N PRO A 107 -1.05 9.20 -18.39
CA PRO A 107 -2.26 8.49 -18.77
C PRO A 107 -2.76 7.63 -17.61
N THR A 108 -3.74 8.15 -16.87
CA THR A 108 -4.30 7.46 -15.71
C THR A 108 -5.79 7.23 -15.94
N PRO A 109 -6.26 5.97 -15.97
CA PRO A 109 -7.68 5.69 -16.12
C PRO A 109 -8.50 6.36 -15.02
N GLY A 110 -9.59 7.03 -15.39
CA GLY A 110 -10.50 7.63 -14.44
C GLY A 110 -10.16 9.03 -13.95
N LEU A 111 -9.11 9.63 -14.47
CA LEU A 111 -8.79 11.04 -14.24
C LEU A 111 -9.41 11.94 -15.29
#